data_dd32d8e742fe811239e3787ca0ba66d7
#
_entry.id   dd32d8e742fe811239e3787ca0ba66d7
#
_cell.length_a   1.000
_cell.length_b   1.000
_cell.length_c   1.000
_cell.angle_alpha   90.00
_cell.angle_beta   90.00
_cell.angle_gamma   90.00
#
_symmetry.space_group_name_H-M   'P 1'
#
loop_
_entity.id
_entity.type
_entity.pdbx_description
1 polymer ?
#
loop_
_entity_poly.entity_id
_entity_poly.type
_entity_poly.pdbx_seq_one_letter_code
_entity_poly.pdbx_strand_id
1 'polypeptide(L)'
;MNYQHKFKEEEIPYGILKKFGLTREMIGDLPQSVLQQVCDGYRSPVLPIHITDEGGNIIQGRTRFALVRTETREADILFYPVDRKSVV
;
A
#
# COMPACT_ATOMS: atom_id res chain seq x y z
N MET A 1 -4.30 -5.29 -29.08
CA MET A 1 -4.71 -4.26 -28.17
C MET A 1 -3.85 -4.22 -26.94
N ASN A 2 -3.38 -3.07 -26.60
CA ASN A 2 -2.51 -2.94 -25.45
C ASN A 2 -3.28 -2.52 -24.23
N TYR A 3 -3.23 -3.38 -23.22
CA TYR A 3 -3.87 -3.04 -21.96
C TYR A 3 -2.90 -2.22 -21.13
N GLN A 4 -3.33 -1.08 -20.63
CA GLN A 4 -2.50 -0.24 -19.80
C GLN A 4 -3.10 -0.16 -18.41
N HIS A 5 -2.27 -0.43 -17.43
CA HIS A 5 -2.69 -0.29 -16.04
C HIS A 5 -2.82 1.19 -15.70
N LYS A 6 -3.64 1.49 -14.71
CA LYS A 6 -3.85 2.87 -14.30
C LYS A 6 -2.59 3.49 -13.71
N PHE A 7 -1.72 2.67 -13.13
CA PHE A 7 -0.48 3.14 -12.53
C PHE A 7 0.66 2.27 -13.02
N LYS A 8 1.83 2.89 -13.17
CA LYS A 8 3.04 2.15 -13.48
C LYS A 8 3.70 1.76 -12.17
N GLU A 9 4.47 0.67 -12.17
CA GLU A 9 5.17 0.25 -10.98
C GLU A 9 6.06 1.35 -10.45
N GLU A 10 6.67 2.12 -11.34
CA GLU A 10 7.56 3.19 -10.93
C GLU A 10 6.81 4.35 -10.30
N GLU A 11 5.49 4.39 -10.44
CA GLU A 11 4.68 5.43 -9.83
C GLU A 11 4.28 5.06 -8.39
N ILE A 12 4.53 3.82 -7.97
CA ILE A 12 4.17 3.41 -6.62
C ILE A 12 4.96 4.25 -5.62
N PRO A 13 4.27 4.96 -4.70
CA PRO A 13 4.99 5.84 -3.77
C PRO A 13 5.63 5.05 -2.65
N TYR A 14 6.74 4.41 -2.94
CA TYR A 14 7.44 3.57 -1.98
C TYR A 14 7.88 4.35 -0.75
N GLY A 15 8.14 5.65 -0.90
CA GLY A 15 8.53 6.46 0.25
C GLY A 15 7.43 6.55 1.29
N ILE A 16 6.18 6.61 0.84
CA ILE A 16 5.04 6.64 1.76
C ILE A 16 4.86 5.26 2.38
N LEU A 17 4.92 4.21 1.55
CA LEU A 17 4.75 2.86 2.04
C LEU A 17 5.78 2.49 3.08
N LYS A 18 7.01 2.96 2.88
CA LYS A 18 8.10 2.67 3.80
C LYS A 18 7.81 3.23 5.18
N LYS A 19 7.14 4.36 5.26
CA LYS A 19 6.81 4.96 6.55
C LYS A 19 5.90 4.07 7.36
N PHE A 20 5.15 3.20 6.71
CA PHE A 20 4.26 2.27 7.37
C PHE A 20 4.86 0.87 7.46
N GLY A 21 6.15 0.74 7.20
CA GLY A 21 6.81 -0.55 7.28
C GLY A 21 6.62 -1.44 6.07
N LEU A 22 6.05 -0.91 5.00
CA LEU A 22 5.84 -1.67 3.78
C LEU A 22 7.00 -1.37 2.84
N THR A 23 8.01 -2.21 2.88
CA THR A 23 9.21 -1.98 2.11
C THR A 23 9.01 -2.32 0.64
N ARG A 24 9.91 -1.81 -0.18
CA ARG A 24 9.87 -2.11 -1.60
C ARG A 24 10.00 -3.61 -1.85
N GLU A 25 10.79 -4.28 -1.02
CA GLU A 25 10.95 -5.72 -1.15
C GLU A 25 9.66 -6.47 -0.88
N MET A 26 8.91 -6.05 0.12
CA MET A 26 7.63 -6.67 0.43
C MET A 26 6.67 -6.53 -0.74
N ILE A 27 6.65 -5.35 -1.35
CA ILE A 27 5.76 -5.12 -2.49
C ILE A 27 6.23 -5.96 -3.69
N GLY A 28 7.54 -6.02 -3.90
CA GLY A 28 8.08 -6.78 -5.03
C GLY A 28 7.89 -8.29 -4.89
N ASP A 29 7.72 -8.76 -3.65
CA ASP A 29 7.50 -10.18 -3.41
C ASP A 29 6.06 -10.61 -3.65
N LEU A 30 5.17 -9.66 -3.88
CA LEU A 30 3.77 -10.01 -4.17
C LEU A 30 3.69 -10.76 -5.50
N PRO A 31 2.73 -11.69 -5.64
CA PRO A 31 2.52 -12.33 -6.92
C PRO A 31 2.27 -11.30 -8.00
N GLN A 32 2.74 -11.57 -9.20
CA GLN A 32 2.62 -10.60 -10.27
C GLN A 32 1.17 -10.24 -10.57
N SER A 33 0.27 -11.19 -10.48
CA SER A 33 -1.13 -10.90 -10.71
C SER A 33 -1.66 -9.91 -9.67
N VAL A 34 -1.17 -10.01 -8.43
CA VAL A 34 -1.56 -9.09 -7.37
C VAL A 34 -1.00 -7.69 -7.64
N LEU A 35 0.27 -7.63 -8.06
CA LEU A 35 0.87 -6.35 -8.40
C LEU A 35 0.12 -5.66 -9.53
N GLN A 36 -0.30 -6.43 -10.53
CA GLN A 36 -1.07 -5.87 -11.63
C GLN A 36 -2.40 -5.31 -11.16
N GLN A 37 -3.04 -6.00 -10.23
CA GLN A 37 -4.29 -5.50 -9.67
C GLN A 37 -4.07 -4.20 -8.89
N VAL A 38 -3.00 -4.13 -8.13
CA VAL A 38 -2.67 -2.92 -7.40
C VAL A 38 -2.42 -1.77 -8.38
N CYS A 39 -1.74 -2.04 -9.47
CA CYS A 39 -1.49 -1.03 -10.50
C CYS A 39 -2.76 -0.61 -11.21
N ASP A 40 -3.82 -1.40 -11.11
CA ASP A 40 -5.11 -1.05 -11.68
C ASP A 40 -6.01 -0.35 -10.69
N GLY A 41 -5.51 -0.07 -9.50
CA GLY A 41 -6.28 0.65 -8.48
C GLY A 41 -7.09 -0.24 -7.56
N TYR A 42 -6.92 -1.56 -7.66
CA TYR A 42 -7.60 -2.45 -6.74
C TYR A 42 -6.87 -2.51 -5.41
N ARG A 43 -7.56 -2.92 -4.38
CA ARG A 43 -6.96 -3.01 -3.07
C ARG A 43 -5.94 -4.14 -3.03
N SER A 44 -4.86 -3.91 -2.30
CA SER A 44 -3.85 -4.93 -2.10
C SER A 44 -4.39 -6.02 -1.18
N PRO A 45 -3.70 -7.16 -1.08
CA PRO A 45 -4.01 -8.10 -0.02
C PRO A 45 -3.68 -7.49 1.34
N VAL A 46 -4.08 -8.19 2.40
CA VAL A 46 -3.80 -7.73 3.74
C VAL A 46 -2.30 -7.86 4.00
N LEU A 47 -1.69 -6.76 4.42
CA LEU A 47 -0.25 -6.71 4.66
C LEU A 47 0.00 -6.19 6.06
N PRO A 48 1.10 -6.63 6.69
CA PRO A 48 1.44 -6.12 8.01
C PRO A 48 2.02 -4.72 7.91
N ILE A 49 1.68 -3.87 8.87
CA ILE A 49 2.29 -2.55 8.95
C ILE A 49 3.04 -2.46 10.27
N HIS A 50 4.06 -1.60 10.28
CA HIS A 50 4.92 -1.46 11.42
C HIS A 50 5.35 0.01 11.45
N ILE A 51 4.83 0.75 12.42
CA ILE A 51 5.09 2.18 12.51
C ILE A 51 5.72 2.45 13.87
N THR A 52 6.78 3.24 13.88
CA THR A 52 7.39 3.70 15.13
C THR A 52 7.09 5.17 15.26
N ASP A 53 6.44 5.56 16.35
CA ASP A 53 6.11 6.96 16.54
C ASP A 53 7.28 7.70 17.18
N GLU A 54 7.08 8.99 17.46
CA GLU A 54 8.15 9.83 17.98
C GLU A 54 8.58 9.42 19.37
N GLY A 55 7.70 8.82 20.13
CA GLY A 55 8.02 8.37 21.46
C GLY A 55 8.70 7.00 21.50
N GLY A 56 8.96 6.42 20.35
CA GLY A 56 9.57 5.10 20.30
C GLY A 56 8.56 3.97 20.40
N ASN A 57 7.28 4.28 20.44
CA ASN A 57 6.26 3.24 20.52
C ASN A 57 6.09 2.59 19.15
N ILE A 58 5.93 1.28 19.16
CA ILE A 58 5.76 0.53 17.92
C ILE A 58 4.29 0.21 17.75
N ILE A 59 3.75 0.59 16.61
CA ILE A 59 2.36 0.31 16.27
C ILE A 59 2.37 -0.75 15.19
N GLN A 60 1.73 -1.87 15.46
CA GLN A 60 1.65 -2.96 14.50
C GLN A 60 0.21 -3.24 14.19
N GLY A 61 -0.04 -3.67 12.97
CA GLY A 61 -1.38 -3.98 12.56
C GLY A 61 -1.37 -4.56 11.16
N ARG A 62 -2.53 -4.60 10.55
CA ARG A 62 -2.67 -5.10 9.19
C ARG A 62 -3.54 -4.15 8.41
N THR A 63 -3.22 -3.99 7.14
CA THR A 63 -3.98 -3.08 6.30
C THR A 63 -3.96 -3.56 4.85
N ARG A 64 -4.91 -3.09 4.11
CA ARG A 64 -4.85 -3.15 2.65
C ARG A 64 -4.62 -1.73 2.18
N PHE A 65 -4.07 -1.59 1.01
CA PHE A 65 -3.91 -0.25 0.43
C PHE A 65 -4.31 -0.28 -1.03
N ALA A 66 -4.63 0.88 -1.56
CA ALA A 66 -4.92 1.03 -2.97
C ALA A 66 -4.27 2.30 -3.47
N LEU A 67 -3.86 2.27 -4.72
CA LEU A 67 -3.30 3.46 -5.35
C LEU A 67 -4.45 4.32 -5.87
N VAL A 68 -4.33 5.61 -5.67
CA VAL A 68 -5.34 6.57 -6.15
C VAL A 68 -4.61 7.70 -6.83
N ARG A 69 -5.33 8.44 -7.67
CA ARG A 69 -4.77 9.63 -8.31
C ARG A 69 -5.30 10.86 -7.59
N THR A 70 -4.38 11.78 -7.33
CA THR A 70 -4.77 13.06 -6.74
C THR A 70 -5.27 13.98 -7.84
N GLU A 71 -5.68 15.18 -7.45
CA GLU A 71 -6.12 16.17 -8.42
C GLU A 71 -5.00 16.57 -9.36
N THR A 72 -3.77 16.49 -8.90
CA THR A 72 -2.61 16.80 -9.73
C THR A 72 -2.12 15.58 -10.51
N ARG A 73 -2.90 14.49 -10.49
CA ARG A 73 -2.61 13.25 -11.21
C ARG A 73 -1.41 12.51 -10.67
N GLU A 74 -1.02 12.80 -9.46
CA GLU A 74 0.05 12.08 -8.82
C GLU A 74 -0.49 10.83 -8.15
N ALA A 75 0.34 9.81 -8.04
CA ALA A 75 -0.06 8.59 -7.36
C ALA A 75 0.00 8.80 -5.86
N ASP A 76 -1.02 8.36 -5.17
CA ASP A 76 -1.07 8.44 -3.71
C ASP A 76 -1.63 7.12 -3.20
N ILE A 77 -1.71 6.97 -1.90
CA ILE A 77 -2.13 5.71 -1.30
C ILE A 77 -3.27 5.96 -0.34
N LEU A 78 -4.27 5.10 -0.45
CA LEU A 78 -5.37 5.09 0.50
C LEU A 78 -5.30 3.78 1.27
N PHE A 79 -5.32 3.87 2.60
CA PHE A 79 -5.20 2.69 3.44
C PHE A 79 -6.57 2.25 3.92
N TYR A 80 -6.76 0.93 3.97
CA TYR A 80 -7.99 0.31 4.45
C TYR A 80 -7.63 -0.61 5.61
N PRO A 81 -7.58 -0.11 6.85
CA PRO A 81 -7.20 -0.95 7.99
C PRO A 81 -8.15 -2.13 8.17
N VAL A 82 -7.59 -3.28 8.48
CA VAL A 82 -8.34 -4.50 8.62
C VAL A 82 -8.55 -4.89 10.07
N ASP A 83 -7.60 -4.51 10.92
CA ASP A 83 -7.68 -4.86 12.31
C ASP A 83 -8.73 -4.11 13.00
N ARG A 84 -9.75 -4.76 13.46
CA ARG A 84 -10.67 -4.10 14.15
C ARG A 84 -10.45 -4.24 15.48
N LYS A 85 -10.10 -3.81 16.09
CA LYS A 85 -9.81 -3.81 17.35
C LYS A 85 -10.75 -3.95 18.14
N SER A 86 -11.15 -4.33 18.21
CA SER A 86 -12.02 -4.58 18.84
C SER A 86 -12.16 -4.18 19.91
N VAL A 87 -12.24 -3.91 20.34
CA VAL A 87 -12.38 -3.59 21.22
C VAL A 87 -12.72 -3.86 22.11
N VAL A 88 -12.79 -4.00 22.56
CA VAL A 88 -13.16 -4.25 23.42
C VAL A 88 -13.45 -4.10 23.85
#